data_6f8c8782773784b8936d9fc52f3d1656
#
_entry.id   6f8c8782773784b8936d9fc52f3d1656
#
_cell.length_a   1.000
_cell.length_b   1.000
_cell.length_c   1.000
_cell.angle_alpha   90.00
_cell.angle_beta   90.00
_cell.angle_gamma   90.00
#
_symmetry.space_group_name_H-M   'P 1'
#
loop_
_entity.id
_entity.type
_entity.pdbx_description
1 polymer ?
#
loop_
_entity_poly.entity_id
_entity_poly.type
_entity_poly.pdbx_seq_one_letter_code
_entity_poly.pdbx_strand_id
1 'polypeptide(L)'
;RLYPPLSTLPKFSNRSFEHNGYLIPSDTLVITYPIHTHYMGEYWDNPTMFDPERFSAGRSEHKRHNYSWVPFSGGAHMCIGLHFADMQIKLVIAEMLRNFRISVPADYVMPVQQSPISKPKDKLPIVLERC
;
A
#
# COMPACT_ATOMS: atom_id res chain seq x y z
N ARG A 1 2.44 -2.31 1.36
CA ARG A 1 1.35 -3.22 1.72
C ARG A 1 0.74 -2.85 3.08
N LEU A 2 1.55 -2.79 4.15
CA LEU A 2 1.06 -2.58 5.51
C LEU A 2 0.41 -1.20 5.71
N TYR A 3 0.96 -0.17 5.10
CA TYR A 3 0.48 1.22 5.23
C TYR A 3 0.34 1.87 3.85
N PRO A 4 -0.64 1.42 3.04
CA PRO A 4 -0.84 2.04 1.73
C PRO A 4 -1.26 3.51 1.91
N PRO A 5 -0.75 4.43 1.09
CA PRO A 5 -1.15 5.85 1.16
C PRO A 5 -2.67 6.03 1.07
N LEU A 6 -3.31 5.28 0.19
CA LEU A 6 -4.77 5.24 0.06
C LEU A 6 -5.30 3.88 0.55
N SER A 7 -6.01 3.90 1.66
CA SER A 7 -6.66 2.71 2.22
C SER A 7 -7.98 2.37 1.52
N THR A 8 -8.58 3.35 0.86
CA THR A 8 -9.87 3.26 0.18
C THR A 8 -9.80 3.86 -1.21
N LEU A 9 -10.57 3.30 -2.14
CA LEU A 9 -10.67 3.77 -3.52
C LEU A 9 -12.14 4.01 -3.86
N PRO A 10 -12.63 5.26 -3.75
CA PRO A 10 -13.99 5.62 -4.14
C PRO A 10 -14.11 5.74 -5.66
N LYS A 11 -15.18 5.23 -6.21
CA LYS A 11 -15.56 5.34 -7.63
C LYS A 11 -17.07 5.51 -7.75
N PHE A 12 -17.52 6.25 -8.76
CA PHE A 12 -18.93 6.27 -9.10
C PHE A 12 -19.22 5.30 -10.25
N SER A 13 -20.33 4.57 -10.14
CA SER A 13 -20.82 3.74 -11.23
C SER A 13 -21.38 4.65 -12.34
N ASN A 14 -20.90 4.49 -13.56
CA ASN A 14 -21.41 5.25 -14.72
C ASN A 14 -22.62 4.59 -15.39
N ARG A 15 -22.98 3.39 -14.95
CA ARG A 15 -24.15 2.62 -15.37
C ARG A 15 -24.56 1.66 -14.29
N SER A 16 -25.80 1.20 -14.31
CA SER A 16 -26.24 0.13 -13.42
C SER A 16 -25.53 -1.18 -13.77
N PHE A 17 -25.22 -1.97 -12.76
CA PHE A 17 -24.62 -3.31 -12.90
C PHE A 17 -25.08 -4.22 -11.77
N GLU A 18 -24.98 -5.51 -11.99
CA GLU A 18 -25.28 -6.52 -10.98
C GLU A 18 -23.99 -7.07 -10.36
N HIS A 19 -23.98 -7.24 -9.05
CA HIS A 19 -22.90 -7.87 -8.30
C HIS A 19 -23.47 -8.79 -7.21
N ASN A 20 -23.16 -10.08 -7.28
CA ASN A 20 -23.62 -11.10 -6.32
C ASN A 20 -25.16 -11.07 -6.08
N GLY A 21 -25.94 -10.89 -7.14
CA GLY A 21 -27.41 -10.81 -7.06
C GLY A 21 -27.98 -9.47 -6.59
N TYR A 22 -27.14 -8.47 -6.36
CA TYR A 22 -27.56 -7.12 -6.00
C TYR A 22 -27.43 -6.18 -7.19
N LEU A 23 -28.50 -5.46 -7.50
CA LEU A 23 -28.47 -4.39 -8.50
C LEU A 23 -27.84 -3.13 -7.89
N ILE A 24 -26.75 -2.68 -8.47
CA ILE A 24 -26.11 -1.40 -8.15
C ILE A 24 -26.55 -0.38 -9.19
N PRO A 25 -27.30 0.66 -8.81
CA PRO A 25 -27.75 1.70 -9.76
C PRO A 25 -26.57 2.51 -10.33
N SER A 26 -26.83 3.20 -11.46
CA SER A 26 -25.92 4.25 -11.94
C SER A 26 -25.77 5.35 -10.89
N ASP A 27 -24.67 6.09 -10.96
CA ASP A 27 -24.31 7.20 -10.06
C ASP A 27 -24.20 6.81 -8.57
N THR A 28 -24.04 5.51 -8.31
CA THR A 28 -23.78 5.01 -6.96
C THR A 28 -22.32 5.14 -6.62
N LEU A 29 -22.01 5.69 -5.42
CA LEU A 29 -20.66 5.69 -4.88
C LEU A 29 -20.30 4.28 -4.40
N VAL A 30 -19.34 3.66 -5.07
CA VAL A 30 -18.76 2.36 -4.71
C VAL A 30 -17.37 2.57 -4.12
N ILE A 31 -17.15 2.11 -2.91
CA ILE A 31 -15.85 2.22 -2.23
C ILE A 31 -15.25 0.83 -2.10
N THR A 32 -14.07 0.63 -2.67
CA THR A 32 -13.26 -0.57 -2.44
C THR A 32 -12.21 -0.31 -1.37
N TYR A 33 -11.85 -1.37 -0.65
CA TYR A 33 -10.89 -1.32 0.46
C TYR A 33 -9.68 -2.22 0.18
N PRO A 34 -8.72 -1.79 -0.64
CA PRO A 34 -7.54 -2.61 -0.93
C PRO A 34 -6.75 -3.03 0.31
N ILE A 35 -6.74 -2.17 1.34
CA ILE A 35 -6.08 -2.49 2.61
C ILE A 35 -6.63 -3.78 3.22
N HIS A 36 -7.91 -4.08 3.05
CA HIS A 36 -8.49 -5.33 3.55
C HIS A 36 -7.80 -6.54 2.92
N THR A 37 -7.70 -6.58 1.59
CA THR A 37 -7.04 -7.70 0.89
C THR A 37 -5.54 -7.77 1.20
N HIS A 38 -4.90 -6.65 1.51
CA HIS A 38 -3.50 -6.61 1.93
C HIS A 38 -3.23 -7.28 3.29
N TYR A 39 -4.28 -7.50 4.09
CA TYR A 39 -4.20 -8.14 5.41
C TYR A 39 -4.90 -9.51 5.47
N MET A 40 -5.45 -10.02 4.37
CA MET A 40 -6.10 -11.33 4.35
C MET A 40 -5.06 -12.45 4.43
N GLY A 41 -5.20 -13.34 5.42
CA GLY A 41 -4.34 -14.50 5.59
C GLY A 41 -4.41 -15.51 4.44
N GLU A 42 -5.47 -15.45 3.64
CA GLU A 42 -5.61 -16.24 2.41
C GLU A 42 -4.53 -15.92 1.38
N TYR A 43 -4.11 -14.65 1.29
CA TYR A 43 -3.14 -14.19 0.30
C TYR A 43 -1.75 -13.94 0.89
N TRP A 44 -1.65 -13.68 2.19
CA TRP A 44 -0.42 -13.24 2.84
C TRP A 44 -0.12 -14.05 4.09
N ASP A 45 1.01 -14.72 4.11
CA ASP A 45 1.47 -15.45 5.30
C ASP A 45 1.83 -14.43 6.40
N ASN A 46 1.31 -14.63 7.62
CA ASN A 46 1.52 -13.69 8.73
C ASN A 46 1.29 -12.21 8.31
N PRO A 47 0.07 -11.83 7.91
CA PRO A 47 -0.20 -10.59 7.16
C PRO A 47 0.18 -9.31 7.91
N THR A 48 0.31 -9.31 9.22
CA THR A 48 0.71 -8.14 10.02
C THR A 48 2.22 -7.95 10.12
N MET A 49 3.01 -8.98 9.80
CA MET A 49 4.47 -8.92 9.90
C MET A 49 5.09 -8.12 8.76
N PHE A 50 6.10 -7.31 9.11
CA PHE A 50 7.01 -6.74 8.12
C PHE A 50 7.98 -7.84 7.67
N ASP A 51 7.83 -8.27 6.44
CA ASP A 51 8.62 -9.33 5.84
C ASP A 51 8.77 -9.05 4.33
N PRO A 52 9.88 -8.45 3.90
CA PRO A 52 10.11 -8.11 2.50
C PRO A 52 10.27 -9.34 1.61
N GLU A 53 10.71 -10.49 2.16
CA GLU A 53 10.93 -11.71 1.39
C GLU A 53 9.64 -12.29 0.77
N ARG A 54 8.47 -11.85 1.22
CA ARG A 54 7.19 -12.21 0.58
C ARG A 54 7.07 -11.76 -0.87
N PHE A 55 7.86 -10.77 -1.28
CA PHE A 55 7.95 -10.27 -2.65
C PHE A 55 9.07 -10.89 -3.46
N SER A 56 9.94 -11.70 -2.85
CA SER A 56 11.04 -12.39 -3.54
C SER A 56 10.49 -13.35 -4.61
N ALA A 57 11.34 -13.71 -5.57
CA ALA A 57 10.97 -14.63 -6.66
C ALA A 57 10.48 -15.99 -6.15
N GLY A 58 11.03 -16.48 -5.04
CA GLY A 58 10.68 -17.79 -4.47
C GLY A 58 9.33 -17.82 -3.77
N ARG A 59 8.87 -16.69 -3.20
CA ARG A 59 7.57 -16.63 -2.47
C ARG A 59 6.47 -15.98 -3.27
N SER A 60 6.75 -14.87 -3.93
CA SER A 60 5.82 -14.14 -4.81
C SER A 60 4.37 -14.04 -4.30
N GLU A 61 4.17 -13.81 -2.99
CA GLU A 61 2.84 -13.80 -2.37
C GLU A 61 1.90 -12.79 -3.02
N HIS A 62 2.42 -11.66 -3.49
CA HIS A 62 1.68 -10.64 -4.22
C HIS A 62 1.05 -11.11 -5.54
N LYS A 63 1.44 -12.31 -6.03
CA LYS A 63 0.93 -12.92 -7.25
C LYS A 63 -0.08 -14.05 -7.00
N ARG A 64 -0.38 -14.38 -5.74
CA ARG A 64 -1.35 -15.43 -5.40
C ARG A 64 -2.74 -15.14 -5.97
N HIS A 65 -3.10 -13.86 -6.09
CA HIS A 65 -4.33 -13.41 -6.75
C HIS A 65 -4.11 -12.03 -7.37
N ASN A 66 -4.77 -11.77 -8.52
CA ASN A 66 -4.58 -10.54 -9.30
C ASN A 66 -4.87 -9.23 -8.53
N TYR A 67 -5.73 -9.29 -7.52
CA TYR A 67 -6.14 -8.14 -6.72
C TYR A 67 -5.76 -8.26 -5.25
N SER A 68 -4.90 -9.21 -4.87
CA SER A 68 -4.41 -9.32 -3.49
C SER A 68 -3.49 -8.17 -3.10
N TRP A 69 -2.83 -7.56 -4.09
CA TRP A 69 -1.92 -6.43 -3.90
C TRP A 69 -2.12 -5.37 -4.98
N VAL A 70 -2.81 -4.30 -4.62
CA VAL A 70 -3.18 -3.21 -5.55
C VAL A 70 -2.84 -1.83 -4.96
N PRO A 71 -1.55 -1.58 -4.62
CA PRO A 71 -1.15 -0.33 -3.97
C PRO A 71 -1.32 0.90 -4.84
N PHE A 72 -1.44 0.72 -6.15
CA PHE A 72 -1.62 1.75 -7.16
C PHE A 72 -2.96 1.66 -7.87
N SER A 73 -3.98 1.06 -7.22
CA SER A 73 -5.26 0.72 -7.86
C SER A 73 -5.09 -0.35 -8.96
N GLY A 74 -6.12 -0.55 -9.78
CA GLY A 74 -6.09 -1.53 -10.87
C GLY A 74 -7.07 -1.19 -11.98
N GLY A 75 -6.96 -1.91 -13.11
CA GLY A 75 -7.79 -1.70 -14.29
C GLY A 75 -7.50 -0.38 -15.01
N ALA A 76 -8.50 0.16 -15.71
CA ALA A 76 -8.37 1.37 -16.54
C ALA A 76 -7.95 2.63 -15.77
N HIS A 77 -8.14 2.63 -14.44
CA HIS A 77 -7.81 3.75 -13.56
C HIS A 77 -6.59 3.45 -12.67
N MET A 78 -5.69 2.58 -13.12
CA MET A 78 -4.40 2.37 -12.45
C MET A 78 -3.61 3.66 -12.40
N CYS A 79 -2.86 3.87 -11.32
CA CYS A 79 -2.05 5.07 -11.13
C CYS A 79 -1.04 5.26 -12.26
N ILE A 80 -1.13 6.39 -12.96
CA ILE A 80 -0.20 6.76 -14.03
C ILE A 80 1.23 6.97 -13.51
N GLY A 81 1.37 7.37 -12.23
CA GLY A 81 2.66 7.64 -11.59
C GLY A 81 3.38 6.42 -11.01
N LEU A 82 2.87 5.19 -11.22
CA LEU A 82 3.42 3.96 -10.62
C LEU A 82 4.94 3.82 -10.87
N HIS A 83 5.37 3.90 -12.11
CA HIS A 83 6.79 3.71 -12.46
C HIS A 83 7.67 4.86 -11.96
N PHE A 84 7.14 6.09 -11.98
CA PHE A 84 7.82 7.25 -11.42
C PHE A 84 8.01 7.11 -9.91
N ALA A 85 6.97 6.73 -9.20
CA ALA A 85 7.02 6.52 -7.75
C ALA A 85 8.01 5.41 -7.37
N ASP A 86 7.99 4.28 -8.08
CA ASP A 86 8.91 3.16 -7.84
C ASP A 86 10.38 3.59 -8.04
N MET A 87 10.66 4.28 -9.13
CA MET A 87 12.00 4.82 -9.41
C MET A 87 12.44 5.83 -8.34
N GLN A 88 11.60 6.80 -8.03
CA GLN A 88 11.92 7.87 -7.08
C GLN A 88 12.19 7.30 -5.67
N ILE A 89 11.33 6.39 -5.19
CA ILE A 89 11.51 5.77 -3.87
C ILE A 89 12.84 5.01 -3.81
N LYS A 90 13.14 4.20 -4.82
CA LYS A 90 14.40 3.44 -4.88
C LYS A 90 15.62 4.33 -4.88
N LEU A 91 15.61 5.40 -5.68
CA LEU A 91 16.73 6.35 -5.77
C LEU A 91 16.96 7.08 -4.44
N VAL A 92 15.89 7.59 -3.83
CA VAL A 92 15.99 8.31 -2.55
C VAL A 92 16.50 7.39 -1.44
N ILE A 93 15.94 6.18 -1.32
CA ILE A 93 16.38 5.22 -0.30
C ILE A 93 17.83 4.78 -0.56
N ALA A 94 18.20 4.49 -1.79
CA ALA A 94 19.57 4.11 -2.12
C ALA A 94 20.57 5.21 -1.76
N GLU A 95 20.26 6.47 -2.08
CA GLU A 95 21.12 7.61 -1.76
C GLU A 95 21.21 7.85 -0.24
N MET A 96 20.10 7.71 0.47
CA MET A 96 20.12 7.80 1.93
C MET A 96 20.99 6.72 2.56
N LEU A 97 20.83 5.46 2.15
CA LEU A 97 21.58 4.34 2.72
C LEU A 97 23.06 4.33 2.34
N ARG A 98 23.44 4.96 1.22
CA ARG A 98 24.86 5.13 0.84
C ARG A 98 25.59 6.13 1.71
N ASN A 99 24.89 7.13 2.23
CA ASN A 99 25.50 8.27 2.92
C ASN A 99 25.25 8.24 4.44
N PHE A 100 24.19 7.54 4.88
CA PHE A 100 23.76 7.59 6.27
C PHE A 100 23.39 6.20 6.81
N ARG A 101 23.73 5.98 8.06
CA ARG A 101 23.10 4.97 8.90
C ARG A 101 21.83 5.57 9.48
N ILE A 102 20.70 4.88 9.29
CA ILE A 102 19.39 5.35 9.73
C ILE A 102 18.95 4.54 10.94
N SER A 103 18.56 5.22 12.00
CA SER A 103 17.98 4.59 13.19
C SER A 103 16.75 5.36 13.67
N VAL A 104 15.97 4.73 14.52
CA VAL A 104 14.84 5.33 15.24
C VAL A 104 15.09 5.18 16.74
N PRO A 105 14.46 6.01 17.60
CA PRO A 105 14.57 5.84 19.05
C PRO A 105 14.19 4.42 19.48
N ALA A 106 14.86 3.92 20.53
CA ALA A 106 14.49 2.64 21.13
C ALA A 106 13.00 2.66 21.53
N ASP A 107 12.32 1.54 21.33
CA ASP A 107 10.90 1.36 21.67
C ASP A 107 9.93 2.29 20.90
N TYR A 108 10.40 2.94 19.83
CA TYR A 108 9.55 3.79 19.00
C TYR A 108 8.50 2.97 18.26
N VAL A 109 7.24 3.29 18.51
CA VAL A 109 6.09 2.77 17.76
C VAL A 109 5.50 3.91 16.94
N MET A 110 5.57 3.77 15.63
CA MET A 110 5.10 4.80 14.70
C MET A 110 3.58 5.01 14.81
N PRO A 111 3.11 6.18 15.27
CA PRO A 111 1.69 6.50 15.25
C PRO A 111 1.26 6.80 13.80
N VAL A 112 0.25 6.09 13.32
CA VAL A 112 -0.23 6.22 11.94
C VAL A 112 -1.46 7.10 11.87
N GLN A 113 -1.43 8.13 11.04
CA GLN A 113 -2.61 8.82 10.55
C GLN A 113 -3.10 8.11 9.29
N GLN A 114 -4.32 7.61 9.28
CA GLN A 114 -4.84 6.84 8.14
C GLN A 114 -5.60 7.67 7.10
N SER A 115 -6.19 8.79 7.49
CA SER A 115 -7.02 9.60 6.61
C SER A 115 -6.55 11.05 6.58
N PRO A 116 -6.64 11.74 5.43
CA PRO A 116 -7.03 11.25 4.09
C PRO A 116 -5.96 10.41 3.41
N ILE A 117 -4.69 10.51 3.82
CA ILE A 117 -3.55 9.77 3.31
C ILE A 117 -2.81 9.15 4.49
N SER A 118 -2.49 7.86 4.39
CA SER A 118 -1.71 7.20 5.43
C SER A 118 -0.29 7.76 5.51
N LYS A 119 0.09 8.21 6.69
CA LYS A 119 1.43 8.77 6.96
C LYS A 119 1.77 8.67 8.45
N PRO A 120 3.05 8.78 8.84
CA PRO A 120 3.42 8.99 10.23
C PRO A 120 2.78 10.27 10.76
N LYS A 121 2.11 10.18 11.93
CA LYS A 121 1.42 11.32 12.57
C LYS A 121 2.41 12.33 13.17
N ASP A 122 3.56 11.84 13.61
CA ASP A 122 4.62 12.59 14.31
C ASP A 122 5.79 12.96 13.39
N LYS A 123 5.61 12.87 12.06
CA LYS A 123 6.64 13.14 11.05
C LYS A 123 7.80 12.14 11.01
N LEU A 124 7.71 11.01 11.71
CA LEU A 124 8.71 9.93 11.75
C LEU A 124 10.09 10.44 12.25
N PRO A 125 10.32 10.50 13.56
CA PRO A 125 11.61 10.90 14.11
C PRO A 125 12.67 9.85 13.73
N ILE A 126 13.65 10.26 12.93
CA ILE A 126 14.79 9.42 12.53
C ILE A 126 16.09 10.10 12.93
N VAL A 127 17.09 9.29 13.26
CA VAL A 127 18.46 9.74 13.48
C VAL A 127 19.27 9.33 12.26
N LEU A 128 19.99 10.29 11.70
CA LEU A 128 20.89 10.09 10.56
C LEU A 128 22.35 10.27 11.02
N GLU A 129 23.13 9.20 10.95
CA GLU A 129 24.56 9.23 11.18
C GLU A 129 25.27 9.08 9.84
N ARG A 130 26.17 9.99 9.55
CA ARG A 130 26.93 9.95 8.29
C ARG A 130 27.90 8.77 8.30
N CYS A 131 27.93 7.99 7.22
CA CYS A 131 28.89 6.90 7.03
C CYS A 131 30.28 7.41 6.69
#